data_5a42b377d4bc62c5d10b054afb60c142
#
_entry.id   5a42b377d4bc62c5d10b054afb60c142
#
_cell.length_a   1.000
_cell.length_b   1.000
_cell.length_c   1.000
_cell.angle_alpha   90.00
_cell.angle_beta   90.00
_cell.angle_gamma   90.00
#
_symmetry.space_group_name_H-M   'P 1'
#
loop_
_entity.id
_entity.type
_entity.pdbx_description
1 polymer ?
#
loop_
_entity_poly.entity_id
_entity_poly.type
_entity_poly.pdbx_seq_one_letter_code
_entity_poly.pdbx_strand_id
1 'polypeptide(L)'
;MDVWKRTHMCGVLRKDHIGKEVVVNGWVAKSRNQGSLVFVDLRDKTGITQLLFDEEASSELMEKVKTLRSEFVVGVKGIVQERQSKNPDISTGDIEILGKELVIYSEAETPPIYIKDDDPVDENLRLKYRYLDMRKPKMQKNFSFRHQITKIARDYYAAEGFTEVETPMLIKPTPEGARDYLVPSRVNPGKFYALPQSPQMFKQLLMVGGTDRYMQIVKCFRDEDLRADRQPEFTQIDVEMSFVDIDDVLEVQEGFIVKLMKDAMGVELDCPFHRLSFHEAMERYGSDKPDTRFGFELKKLNHFFEDCGFGVFQQTLDGGGDIRGICITGGSRHFSRKDLDKLTDSIKHFKAKGMVWIRVEETGIASSVNKFFTEDQLGEVVKYFGANIGDLILIVADKPKIVFDSLGFLRRDIAGKMGLLKDNDFRFLWVVDFPLFEENEEDGSLSAMHHPFTSPKLEDVHFLDQEPLKVRAKAYDLVLNGVELGGGSIRIHHRDLQKKMFEKLGIGEKEAEDKFGFLLEAFRYGTPPHGGIAFGLDRIAMLLAGEKSIREMIAFPKNQGAQCPVSEAPSEAGEKQLEELSIRLR
;
A
#
# COMPACT_ATOMS: atom_id res chain seq x y z
N MET A 1 -17.06 -28.10 30.97
CA MET A 1 -15.66 -27.88 31.43
C MET A 1 -15.51 -26.43 31.83
N ASP A 2 -15.08 -26.21 33.08
CA ASP A 2 -14.83 -24.82 33.51
C ASP A 2 -13.58 -24.31 32.86
N VAL A 3 -13.66 -23.10 32.23
CA VAL A 3 -12.53 -22.44 31.62
C VAL A 3 -11.71 -21.76 32.72
N TRP A 4 -10.42 -22.11 32.84
CA TRP A 4 -9.51 -21.44 33.77
C TRP A 4 -9.15 -20.05 33.26
N LYS A 5 -9.37 -19.05 34.09
CA LYS A 5 -8.92 -17.69 33.79
C LYS A 5 -7.40 -17.65 33.83
N ARG A 6 -6.77 -17.25 32.71
CA ARG A 6 -5.32 -17.06 32.67
C ARG A 6 -4.90 -15.94 33.60
N THR A 7 -3.80 -16.13 34.30
CA THR A 7 -3.15 -15.08 35.08
C THR A 7 -2.14 -14.30 34.25
N HIS A 8 -1.48 -14.99 33.30
CA HIS A 8 -0.44 -14.43 32.44
C HIS A 8 -0.59 -14.97 31.01
N MET A 9 -0.11 -14.17 30.04
CA MET A 9 0.11 -14.62 28.69
C MET A 9 1.42 -15.40 28.61
N CYS A 10 1.53 -16.31 27.62
CA CYS A 10 2.71 -17.19 27.50
C CYS A 10 4.01 -16.41 27.29
N GLY A 11 4.03 -15.45 26.36
CA GLY A 11 5.23 -14.73 25.98
C GLY A 11 5.68 -13.61 26.92
N VAL A 12 4.92 -13.32 28.02
CA VAL A 12 5.26 -12.22 28.93
C VAL A 12 6.06 -12.65 30.17
N LEU A 13 6.14 -13.94 30.42
CA LEU A 13 6.82 -14.48 31.60
C LEU A 13 8.34 -14.23 31.54
N ARG A 14 8.92 -13.87 32.68
CA ARG A 14 10.36 -13.58 32.84
C ARG A 14 10.86 -14.11 34.18
N LYS A 15 12.15 -13.93 34.48
CA LYS A 15 12.80 -14.38 35.74
C LYS A 15 12.15 -13.83 37.02
N ASP A 16 11.56 -12.65 36.96
CA ASP A 16 10.82 -12.04 38.09
C ASP A 16 9.51 -12.74 38.44
N HIS A 17 9.12 -13.69 37.63
CA HIS A 17 7.97 -14.58 37.88
C HIS A 17 8.36 -15.91 38.53
N ILE A 18 9.65 -16.22 38.68
CA ILE A 18 10.12 -17.47 39.31
C ILE A 18 9.53 -17.61 40.71
N GLY A 19 9.01 -18.81 41.01
CA GLY A 19 8.34 -19.15 42.26
C GLY A 19 6.85 -18.79 42.31
N LYS A 20 6.32 -18.05 41.32
CA LYS A 20 4.89 -17.71 41.25
C LYS A 20 4.10 -18.85 40.62
N GLU A 21 2.92 -19.09 41.18
CA GLU A 21 1.92 -19.94 40.53
C GLU A 21 1.23 -19.15 39.42
N VAL A 22 1.11 -19.75 38.26
CA VAL A 22 0.50 -19.14 37.07
C VAL A 22 -0.50 -20.07 36.39
N VAL A 23 -1.49 -19.46 35.75
CA VAL A 23 -2.40 -20.13 34.80
C VAL A 23 -2.15 -19.56 33.42
N VAL A 24 -1.78 -20.42 32.49
CA VAL A 24 -1.57 -20.07 31.07
C VAL A 24 -2.48 -20.91 30.19
N ASN A 25 -3.02 -20.30 29.13
CA ASN A 25 -3.86 -20.96 28.14
C ASN A 25 -3.30 -20.66 26.74
N GLY A 26 -3.28 -21.69 25.90
CA GLY A 26 -2.74 -21.51 24.53
C GLY A 26 -2.87 -22.77 23.68
N TRP A 27 -2.15 -22.74 22.58
CA TRP A 27 -2.03 -23.85 21.65
C TRP A 27 -0.69 -24.57 21.87
N VAL A 28 -0.73 -25.90 21.85
CA VAL A 28 0.48 -26.73 21.89
C VAL A 28 1.23 -26.56 20.58
N ALA A 29 2.35 -25.85 20.60
CA ALA A 29 3.21 -25.68 19.42
C ALA A 29 4.03 -26.93 19.15
N LYS A 30 4.54 -27.57 20.21
CA LYS A 30 5.35 -28.79 20.13
C LYS A 30 5.27 -29.56 21.45
N SER A 31 5.24 -30.88 21.38
CA SER A 31 5.38 -31.78 22.52
C SER A 31 6.56 -32.72 22.31
N ARG A 32 7.36 -32.94 23.35
CA ARG A 32 8.55 -33.80 23.33
C ARG A 32 8.52 -34.69 24.57
N ASN A 33 8.40 -35.99 24.36
CA ASN A 33 8.44 -37.00 25.41
C ASN A 33 9.90 -37.54 25.53
N GLN A 34 10.50 -37.43 26.71
CA GLN A 34 11.82 -37.92 27.05
C GLN A 34 11.77 -38.85 28.28
N GLY A 35 10.96 -39.90 28.17
CA GLY A 35 10.83 -40.89 29.23
C GLY A 35 9.96 -40.41 30.41
N SER A 36 10.58 -40.06 31.54
CA SER A 36 9.88 -39.52 32.73
C SER A 36 9.57 -38.01 32.61
N LEU A 37 10.15 -37.32 31.63
CA LEU A 37 9.95 -35.89 31.41
C LEU A 37 9.14 -35.63 30.13
N VAL A 38 8.17 -34.74 30.18
CA VAL A 38 7.47 -34.24 28.98
C VAL A 38 7.60 -32.73 28.91
N PHE A 39 8.13 -32.25 27.80
CA PHE A 39 8.25 -30.83 27.49
C PHE A 39 7.19 -30.43 26.49
N VAL A 40 6.44 -29.36 26.77
CA VAL A 40 5.42 -28.82 25.89
C VAL A 40 5.70 -27.34 25.66
N ASP A 41 5.87 -26.96 24.41
CA ASP A 41 5.95 -25.54 24.02
C ASP A 41 4.52 -25.03 23.82
N LEU A 42 4.04 -24.18 24.73
CA LEU A 42 2.72 -23.58 24.69
C LEU A 42 2.79 -22.19 24.09
N ARG A 43 1.97 -21.93 23.08
CA ARG A 43 1.94 -20.68 22.32
C ARG A 43 0.65 -19.92 22.51
N ASP A 44 0.76 -18.60 22.65
CA ASP A 44 -0.34 -17.66 22.48
C ASP A 44 0.10 -16.48 21.56
N LYS A 45 -0.72 -15.42 21.46
CA LYS A 45 -0.41 -14.26 20.61
C LYS A 45 0.85 -13.49 21.02
N THR A 46 1.35 -13.67 22.23
CA THR A 46 2.51 -12.94 22.77
C THR A 46 3.82 -13.70 22.64
N GLY A 47 3.75 -15.00 22.33
CA GLY A 47 4.92 -15.86 22.20
C GLY A 47 4.72 -17.27 22.74
N ILE A 48 5.84 -17.91 23.04
CA ILE A 48 5.91 -19.29 23.48
C ILE A 48 6.50 -19.34 24.90
N THR A 49 5.99 -20.26 25.74
CA THR A 49 6.64 -20.67 26.99
C THR A 49 6.75 -22.20 27.06
N GLN A 50 7.82 -22.70 27.60
CA GLN A 50 7.99 -24.14 27.83
C GLN A 50 7.26 -24.53 29.11
N LEU A 51 6.52 -25.63 29.02
CA LEU A 51 5.97 -26.36 30.16
C LEU A 51 6.83 -27.58 30.37
N LEU A 52 7.10 -27.93 31.63
CA LEU A 52 7.75 -29.16 32.05
C LEU A 52 6.77 -29.96 32.89
N PHE A 53 6.65 -31.25 32.60
CA PHE A 53 5.97 -32.23 33.47
C PHE A 53 6.99 -33.30 33.79
N ASP A 54 7.22 -33.52 35.07
CA ASP A 54 8.25 -34.41 35.61
C ASP A 54 7.67 -35.58 36.41
N GLU A 55 8.54 -36.35 37.08
CA GLU A 55 8.17 -37.53 37.85
C GLU A 55 7.28 -37.23 39.08
N GLU A 56 7.24 -35.97 39.52
CA GLU A 56 6.34 -35.57 40.63
C GLU A 56 4.88 -35.42 40.18
N ALA A 57 4.62 -35.40 38.88
CA ALA A 57 3.29 -35.35 38.34
C ALA A 57 2.55 -36.69 38.58
N SER A 58 1.25 -36.64 38.89
CA SER A 58 0.45 -37.86 39.04
C SER A 58 0.45 -38.68 37.75
N SER A 59 0.31 -40.02 37.90
CA SER A 59 0.24 -40.92 36.73
C SER A 59 -0.89 -40.50 35.77
N GLU A 60 -2.02 -40.06 36.28
CA GLU A 60 -3.16 -39.59 35.49
C GLU A 60 -2.81 -38.32 34.69
N LEU A 61 -2.10 -37.35 35.33
CA LEU A 61 -1.64 -36.13 34.64
C LEU A 61 -0.62 -36.48 33.55
N MET A 62 0.35 -37.35 33.83
CA MET A 62 1.36 -37.79 32.86
C MET A 62 0.75 -38.53 31.66
N GLU A 63 -0.24 -39.41 31.88
CA GLU A 63 -0.96 -40.04 30.77
C GLU A 63 -1.67 -39.00 29.91
N LYS A 64 -2.36 -38.03 30.50
CA LYS A 64 -3.02 -36.93 29.80
C LYS A 64 -2.05 -36.06 29.04
N VAL A 65 -0.91 -35.69 29.61
CA VAL A 65 0.14 -34.89 28.95
C VAL A 65 0.74 -35.61 27.73
N LYS A 66 0.92 -36.92 27.79
CA LYS A 66 1.42 -37.75 26.70
C LYS A 66 0.48 -37.80 25.48
N THR A 67 -0.83 -37.51 25.67
CA THR A 67 -1.78 -37.42 24.55
C THR A 67 -1.68 -36.13 23.77
N LEU A 68 -1.02 -35.09 24.31
CA LEU A 68 -0.92 -33.77 23.67
C LEU A 68 -0.27 -33.83 22.32
N ARG A 69 -0.94 -33.25 21.34
CA ARG A 69 -0.47 -33.09 19.96
C ARG A 69 -0.44 -31.61 19.57
N SER A 70 0.23 -31.33 18.45
CA SER A 70 0.29 -29.98 17.91
C SER A 70 -1.09 -29.39 17.72
N GLU A 71 -1.22 -28.12 18.07
CA GLU A 71 -2.43 -27.29 17.98
C GLU A 71 -3.58 -27.67 18.92
N PHE A 72 -3.41 -28.64 19.83
CA PHE A 72 -4.35 -28.81 20.92
C PHE A 72 -4.47 -27.52 21.74
N VAL A 73 -5.67 -27.17 22.16
CA VAL A 73 -5.93 -26.01 23.03
C VAL A 73 -5.96 -26.45 24.46
N VAL A 74 -5.06 -25.93 25.27
CA VAL A 74 -4.91 -26.37 26.66
C VAL A 74 -4.80 -25.20 27.62
N GLY A 75 -5.19 -25.49 28.88
CA GLY A 75 -4.88 -24.66 30.04
C GLY A 75 -3.96 -25.42 31.01
N VAL A 76 -2.95 -24.73 31.53
CA VAL A 76 -2.01 -25.30 32.51
C VAL A 76 -1.90 -24.37 33.71
N LYS A 77 -2.02 -24.97 34.91
CA LYS A 77 -1.58 -24.33 36.16
C LYS A 77 -0.25 -24.92 36.57
N GLY A 78 0.65 -24.07 37.01
CA GLY A 78 1.99 -24.52 37.38
C GLY A 78 2.80 -23.41 38.02
N ILE A 79 4.02 -23.76 38.40
CA ILE A 79 4.96 -22.84 39.07
C ILE A 79 6.06 -22.47 38.07
N VAL A 80 6.34 -21.18 37.93
CA VAL A 80 7.45 -20.70 37.10
C VAL A 80 8.77 -21.04 37.78
N GLN A 81 9.67 -21.67 37.05
CA GLN A 81 11.03 -22.01 37.52
C GLN A 81 12.09 -21.60 36.49
N GLU A 82 13.35 -21.57 36.92
CA GLU A 82 14.47 -21.34 36.02
C GLU A 82 14.66 -22.58 35.13
N ARG A 83 14.84 -22.37 33.84
CA ARG A 83 15.08 -23.42 32.85
C ARG A 83 16.49 -23.96 32.96
N GLN A 84 16.64 -25.27 33.00
CA GLN A 84 17.97 -25.92 33.08
C GLN A 84 18.78 -25.65 31.79
N SER A 85 18.16 -25.81 30.63
CA SER A 85 18.80 -25.52 29.34
C SER A 85 18.17 -24.28 28.74
N LYS A 86 18.84 -23.13 28.87
CA LYS A 86 18.36 -21.82 28.37
C LYS A 86 18.23 -21.83 26.86
N ASN A 87 17.20 -21.15 26.35
CA ASN A 87 16.98 -20.99 24.92
C ASN A 87 16.96 -19.48 24.55
N PRO A 88 18.03 -18.95 23.93
CA PRO A 88 18.13 -17.53 23.58
C PRO A 88 17.17 -17.12 22.45
N ASP A 89 16.59 -18.08 21.69
CA ASP A 89 15.76 -17.80 20.54
C ASP A 89 14.34 -17.34 20.90
N ILE A 90 13.94 -17.52 22.16
CA ILE A 90 12.62 -17.08 22.65
C ILE A 90 12.75 -16.19 23.88
N SER A 91 11.89 -15.20 24.00
CA SER A 91 11.93 -14.20 25.07
C SER A 91 11.72 -14.77 26.48
N THR A 92 11.14 -15.97 26.58
CA THR A 92 10.89 -16.73 27.83
C THR A 92 11.93 -17.82 28.05
N GLY A 93 13.01 -17.85 27.27
CA GLY A 93 13.94 -18.96 27.23
C GLY A 93 14.79 -19.19 28.50
N ASP A 94 14.76 -18.27 29.45
CA ASP A 94 15.39 -18.40 30.78
C ASP A 94 14.51 -19.15 31.78
N ILE A 95 13.20 -19.27 31.51
CA ILE A 95 12.21 -19.86 32.43
C ILE A 95 11.39 -20.96 31.76
N GLU A 96 10.78 -21.79 32.57
CA GLU A 96 9.77 -22.75 32.20
C GLU A 96 8.71 -22.85 33.29
N ILE A 97 7.57 -23.46 32.99
CA ILE A 97 6.50 -23.70 33.97
C ILE A 97 6.48 -25.17 34.32
N LEU A 98 6.72 -25.51 35.59
CA LEU A 98 6.48 -26.84 36.13
C LEU A 98 4.95 -27.05 36.26
N GLY A 99 4.39 -27.84 35.34
CA GLY A 99 2.96 -28.06 35.25
C GLY A 99 2.43 -28.96 36.37
N LYS A 100 1.42 -28.50 37.10
CA LYS A 100 0.77 -29.22 38.19
C LYS A 100 -0.65 -29.71 37.83
N GLU A 101 -1.36 -28.96 36.97
CA GLU A 101 -2.67 -29.31 36.46
C GLU A 101 -2.77 -29.00 34.98
N LEU A 102 -3.52 -29.84 34.24
CA LEU A 102 -3.75 -29.67 32.79
C LEU A 102 -5.25 -29.85 32.49
N VAL A 103 -5.78 -28.96 31.68
CA VAL A 103 -7.08 -29.12 31.03
C VAL A 103 -6.91 -29.05 29.51
N ILE A 104 -7.53 -29.98 28.80
CA ILE A 104 -7.63 -29.93 27.34
C ILE A 104 -8.97 -29.32 26.99
N TYR A 105 -8.99 -28.12 26.38
CA TYR A 105 -10.23 -27.47 25.96
C TYR A 105 -10.73 -27.99 24.63
N SER A 106 -9.77 -28.27 23.72
CA SER A 106 -10.08 -28.81 22.40
C SER A 106 -8.89 -29.59 21.84
N GLU A 107 -9.17 -30.71 21.24
CA GLU A 107 -8.23 -31.46 20.44
C GLU A 107 -8.15 -30.86 19.02
N ALA A 108 -7.09 -31.15 18.27
CA ALA A 108 -6.90 -30.74 16.91
C ALA A 108 -6.43 -31.90 16.02
N GLU A 109 -6.93 -31.94 14.82
CA GLU A 109 -6.32 -32.73 13.74
C GLU A 109 -4.99 -32.15 13.30
N THR A 110 -4.22 -32.92 12.52
CA THR A 110 -2.97 -32.42 11.94
C THR A 110 -3.28 -31.24 11.01
N PRO A 111 -2.74 -30.03 11.29
CA PRO A 111 -3.04 -28.87 10.47
C PRO A 111 -2.48 -29.02 9.04
N PRO A 112 -3.19 -28.50 8.02
CA PRO A 112 -2.75 -28.56 6.63
C PRO A 112 -1.60 -27.60 6.31
N ILE A 113 -1.25 -26.69 7.22
CA ILE A 113 -0.12 -25.77 7.14
C ILE A 113 0.62 -25.76 8.47
N TYR A 114 1.94 -25.57 8.46
CA TYR A 114 2.71 -25.38 9.67
C TYR A 114 2.60 -23.96 10.20
N ILE A 115 2.54 -23.83 11.54
CA ILE A 115 2.46 -22.53 12.20
C ILE A 115 3.91 -22.00 12.44
N LYS A 116 4.60 -21.71 11.34
CA LYS A 116 5.96 -21.17 11.31
C LYS A 116 6.06 -20.12 10.22
N ASP A 117 6.87 -19.07 10.45
CA ASP A 117 7.01 -17.96 9.51
C ASP A 117 7.76 -18.38 8.23
N ASP A 118 8.65 -19.37 8.31
CA ASP A 118 9.46 -19.90 7.22
C ASP A 118 8.81 -21.08 6.46
N ASP A 119 7.52 -21.36 6.69
CA ASP A 119 6.80 -22.42 6.00
C ASP A 119 6.58 -22.06 4.51
N PRO A 120 7.15 -22.83 3.54
CA PRO A 120 7.09 -22.53 2.10
C PRO A 120 5.75 -22.90 1.45
N VAL A 121 4.66 -22.67 2.13
CA VAL A 121 3.30 -23.00 1.67
C VAL A 121 2.81 -21.97 0.66
N ASP A 122 2.10 -22.47 -0.36
CA ASP A 122 1.42 -21.66 -1.37
C ASP A 122 0.42 -20.66 -0.73
N GLU A 123 0.35 -19.46 -1.31
CA GLU A 123 -0.51 -18.38 -0.81
C GLU A 123 -1.98 -18.77 -0.76
N ASN A 124 -2.51 -19.50 -1.75
CA ASN A 124 -3.92 -19.88 -1.77
C ASN A 124 -4.26 -20.84 -0.62
N LEU A 125 -3.33 -21.75 -0.26
CA LEU A 125 -3.54 -22.64 0.88
C LEU A 125 -3.48 -21.86 2.20
N ARG A 126 -2.56 -20.89 2.33
CA ARG A 126 -2.52 -19.96 3.47
C ARG A 126 -3.82 -19.17 3.61
N LEU A 127 -4.36 -18.67 2.48
CA LEU A 127 -5.60 -17.90 2.46
C LEU A 127 -6.83 -18.79 2.76
N LYS A 128 -6.84 -20.04 2.33
CA LYS A 128 -7.91 -21.01 2.66
C LYS A 128 -7.95 -21.32 4.16
N TYR A 129 -6.80 -21.54 4.76
CA TYR A 129 -6.66 -21.81 6.20
C TYR A 129 -6.17 -20.58 6.96
N ARG A 130 -6.67 -19.40 6.58
CA ARG A 130 -6.20 -18.13 7.11
C ARG A 130 -6.25 -18.03 8.62
N TYR A 131 -7.23 -18.64 9.28
CA TYR A 131 -7.32 -18.71 10.73
C TYR A 131 -6.18 -19.51 11.39
N LEU A 132 -5.56 -20.45 10.68
CA LEU A 132 -4.33 -21.10 11.12
C LEU A 132 -3.10 -20.25 10.81
N ASP A 133 -3.03 -19.66 9.62
CA ASP A 133 -1.96 -18.76 9.20
C ASP A 133 -1.82 -17.56 10.16
N MET A 134 -2.95 -17.02 10.64
CA MET A 134 -2.97 -15.96 11.66
C MET A 134 -2.34 -16.34 13.00
N ARG A 135 -2.14 -17.64 13.30
CA ARG A 135 -1.41 -18.08 14.51
C ARG A 135 0.10 -17.88 14.40
N LYS A 136 0.64 -17.63 13.19
CA LYS A 136 2.07 -17.37 12.97
C LYS A 136 2.51 -16.09 13.68
N PRO A 137 3.71 -16.06 14.30
CA PRO A 137 4.22 -14.87 14.99
C PRO A 137 4.24 -13.62 14.12
N LYS A 138 4.67 -13.76 12.86
CA LYS A 138 4.68 -12.68 11.87
C LYS A 138 3.29 -12.06 11.68
N MET A 139 2.26 -12.88 11.49
CA MET A 139 0.88 -12.40 11.31
C MET A 139 0.34 -11.69 12.55
N GLN A 140 0.62 -12.20 13.76
CA GLN A 140 0.26 -11.54 15.00
C GLN A 140 0.95 -10.18 15.16
N LYS A 141 2.22 -10.10 14.79
CA LYS A 141 2.98 -8.85 14.77
C LYS A 141 2.37 -7.85 13.78
N ASN A 142 2.03 -8.29 12.57
CA ASN A 142 1.44 -7.44 11.54
C ASN A 142 0.09 -6.84 11.99
N PHE A 143 -0.79 -7.64 12.58
CA PHE A 143 -2.07 -7.14 13.09
C PHE A 143 -1.91 -6.19 14.27
N SER A 144 -0.97 -6.49 15.18
CA SER A 144 -0.66 -5.60 16.30
C SER A 144 -0.10 -4.28 15.81
N PHE A 145 0.77 -4.31 14.81
CA PHE A 145 1.36 -3.13 14.18
C PHE A 145 0.31 -2.29 13.46
N ARG A 146 -0.55 -2.92 12.66
CA ARG A 146 -1.68 -2.23 12.01
C ARG A 146 -2.61 -1.56 13.03
N HIS A 147 -2.91 -2.24 14.15
CA HIS A 147 -3.68 -1.66 15.25
C HIS A 147 -2.97 -0.44 15.85
N GLN A 148 -1.65 -0.51 16.07
CA GLN A 148 -0.85 0.60 16.59
C GLN A 148 -0.93 1.82 15.66
N ILE A 149 -0.77 1.64 14.35
CA ILE A 149 -0.93 2.72 13.35
C ILE A 149 -2.29 3.39 13.48
N THR A 150 -3.36 2.57 13.52
CA THR A 150 -4.74 3.06 13.66
C THR A 150 -4.94 3.87 14.95
N LYS A 151 -4.37 3.40 16.06
CA LYS A 151 -4.43 4.09 17.35
C LYS A 151 -3.69 5.43 17.29
N ILE A 152 -2.47 5.45 16.75
CA ILE A 152 -1.67 6.67 16.59
C ILE A 152 -2.42 7.70 15.75
N ALA A 153 -3.05 7.28 14.65
CA ALA A 153 -3.84 8.17 13.81
C ALA A 153 -5.00 8.82 14.59
N ARG A 154 -5.78 8.02 15.32
CA ARG A 154 -6.88 8.56 16.14
C ARG A 154 -6.40 9.51 17.21
N ASP A 155 -5.35 9.13 17.93
CA ASP A 155 -4.78 9.96 19.01
C ASP A 155 -4.25 11.30 18.46
N TYR A 156 -3.57 11.27 17.30
CA TYR A 156 -3.04 12.46 16.65
C TYR A 156 -4.16 13.40 16.18
N TYR A 157 -5.08 12.90 15.36
CA TYR A 157 -6.13 13.75 14.81
C TYR A 157 -7.09 14.26 15.89
N ALA A 158 -7.36 13.49 16.94
CA ALA A 158 -8.13 13.98 18.09
C ALA A 158 -7.42 15.13 18.80
N ALA A 159 -6.09 15.06 18.97
CA ALA A 159 -5.30 16.15 19.56
C ALA A 159 -5.27 17.41 18.68
N GLU A 160 -5.33 17.25 17.35
CA GLU A 160 -5.45 18.34 16.37
C GLU A 160 -6.88 18.88 16.22
N GLY A 161 -7.83 18.44 17.03
CA GLY A 161 -9.21 18.91 17.04
C GLY A 161 -10.12 18.31 15.96
N PHE A 162 -9.74 17.16 15.38
CA PHE A 162 -10.60 16.44 14.46
C PHE A 162 -11.66 15.63 15.18
N THR A 163 -12.85 15.58 14.61
CA THR A 163 -13.95 14.72 15.05
C THR A 163 -14.03 13.49 14.16
N GLU A 164 -13.99 12.27 14.74
CA GLU A 164 -14.24 11.04 13.99
C GLU A 164 -15.75 10.90 13.76
N VAL A 165 -16.17 10.91 12.48
CA VAL A 165 -17.58 10.81 12.06
C VAL A 165 -17.73 9.69 11.06
N GLU A 166 -18.63 8.74 11.33
CA GLU A 166 -18.97 7.68 10.39
C GLU A 166 -19.87 8.17 9.26
N THR A 167 -19.54 7.77 8.03
CA THR A 167 -20.32 8.05 6.84
C THR A 167 -21.04 6.80 6.35
N PRO A 168 -22.15 6.91 5.59
CA PRO A 168 -22.91 5.76 5.12
C PRO A 168 -22.10 4.81 4.22
N MET A 169 -22.33 3.50 4.37
CA MET A 169 -21.84 2.46 3.46
C MET A 169 -22.80 2.14 2.33
N LEU A 170 -24.10 2.40 2.50
CA LEU A 170 -25.13 2.26 1.48
C LEU A 170 -25.41 3.64 0.87
N ILE A 171 -24.77 3.95 -0.24
CA ILE A 171 -24.85 5.25 -0.87
C ILE A 171 -25.47 5.17 -2.28
N LYS A 172 -25.67 6.31 -2.92
CA LYS A 172 -26.01 6.39 -4.33
C LYS A 172 -24.76 6.09 -5.17
N PRO A 173 -24.87 5.34 -6.29
CA PRO A 173 -23.74 5.17 -7.22
C PRO A 173 -23.16 6.51 -7.65
N THR A 174 -21.83 6.65 -7.51
CA THR A 174 -21.11 7.87 -7.87
C THR A 174 -19.85 7.50 -8.66
N PRO A 175 -19.59 8.10 -9.83
CA PRO A 175 -18.41 7.81 -10.61
C PRO A 175 -17.18 8.48 -9.99
N GLU A 176 -16.30 7.67 -9.39
CA GLU A 176 -15.04 8.12 -8.79
C GLU A 176 -13.79 7.43 -9.41
N GLY A 177 -13.91 6.94 -10.65
CA GLY A 177 -12.81 6.33 -11.38
C GLY A 177 -12.84 4.79 -11.46
N ALA A 178 -13.24 4.08 -10.39
CA ALA A 178 -13.45 2.63 -10.41
C ALA A 178 -14.92 2.27 -10.67
N ARG A 179 -15.21 0.99 -10.88
CA ARG A 179 -16.61 0.50 -10.92
C ARG A 179 -17.14 0.34 -9.50
N ASP A 180 -18.43 0.65 -9.32
CA ASP A 180 -19.12 0.50 -8.05
C ASP A 180 -19.59 -0.96 -7.82
N TYR A 181 -19.53 -1.42 -6.59
CA TYR A 181 -20.27 -2.60 -6.14
C TYR A 181 -21.71 -2.21 -5.87
N LEU A 182 -22.67 -2.82 -6.58
CA LEU A 182 -24.11 -2.52 -6.45
C LEU A 182 -24.76 -3.46 -5.44
N VAL A 183 -25.62 -2.89 -4.58
CA VAL A 183 -26.41 -3.62 -3.59
C VAL A 183 -27.90 -3.37 -3.89
N PRO A 184 -28.67 -4.39 -4.28
CA PRO A 184 -30.08 -4.21 -4.63
C PRO A 184 -30.93 -3.87 -3.41
N SER A 185 -31.93 -2.99 -3.60
CA SER A 185 -32.86 -2.60 -2.54
C SER A 185 -34.15 -3.43 -2.60
N ARG A 186 -34.40 -4.25 -1.57
CA ARG A 186 -35.65 -5.00 -1.45
C ARG A 186 -36.88 -4.09 -1.28
N VAL A 187 -36.70 -2.97 -0.57
CA VAL A 187 -37.80 -2.04 -0.25
C VAL A 187 -38.15 -1.15 -1.46
N ASN A 188 -37.21 -0.94 -2.37
CA ASN A 188 -37.39 -0.14 -3.58
C ASN A 188 -37.03 -0.97 -4.81
N PRO A 189 -37.93 -1.82 -5.33
CA PRO A 189 -37.65 -2.68 -6.46
C PRO A 189 -37.07 -1.94 -7.67
N GLY A 190 -36.06 -2.50 -8.32
CA GLY A 190 -35.37 -1.89 -9.45
C GLY A 190 -34.37 -0.77 -9.08
N LYS A 191 -34.22 -0.44 -7.78
CA LYS A 191 -33.21 0.52 -7.30
C LYS A 191 -32.10 -0.19 -6.57
N PHE A 192 -30.89 0.41 -6.64
CA PHE A 192 -29.68 -0.12 -6.04
C PHE A 192 -29.01 0.96 -5.18
N TYR A 193 -28.44 0.51 -4.08
CA TYR A 193 -27.34 1.22 -3.42
C TYR A 193 -26.03 0.84 -4.08
N ALA A 194 -24.99 1.65 -3.85
CA ALA A 194 -23.61 1.29 -4.12
C ALA A 194 -22.81 1.28 -2.81
N LEU A 195 -21.75 0.48 -2.77
CA LEU A 195 -20.73 0.58 -1.73
C LEU A 195 -19.77 1.71 -2.08
N PRO A 196 -19.34 2.58 -1.12
CA PRO A 196 -18.57 3.77 -1.41
C PRO A 196 -17.14 3.44 -1.86
N GLN A 197 -16.68 4.10 -2.93
CA GLN A 197 -15.27 4.06 -3.33
C GLN A 197 -14.40 4.89 -2.39
N SER A 198 -14.98 5.95 -1.82
CA SER A 198 -14.45 6.79 -0.75
C SER A 198 -15.60 7.55 -0.08
N PRO A 199 -15.41 8.16 1.10
CA PRO A 199 -16.43 9.03 1.72
C PRO A 199 -16.48 10.46 1.14
N GLN A 200 -15.98 10.68 -0.08
CA GLN A 200 -15.73 12.00 -0.66
C GLN A 200 -16.92 12.96 -0.58
N MET A 201 -18.10 12.50 -1.00
CA MET A 201 -19.29 13.37 -0.99
C MET A 201 -19.72 13.74 0.43
N PHE A 202 -19.69 12.79 1.32
CA PHE A 202 -20.17 12.98 2.69
C PHE A 202 -19.21 13.82 3.53
N LYS A 203 -17.89 13.67 3.36
CA LYS A 203 -16.95 14.53 4.08
C LYS A 203 -17.04 16.00 3.64
N GLN A 204 -17.32 16.26 2.35
CA GLN A 204 -17.60 17.62 1.88
C GLN A 204 -18.92 18.17 2.48
N LEU A 205 -19.97 17.34 2.59
CA LEU A 205 -21.20 17.72 3.28
C LEU A 205 -20.98 17.99 4.77
N LEU A 206 -20.06 17.28 5.43
CA LEU A 206 -19.66 17.55 6.82
C LEU A 206 -18.99 18.93 6.95
N MET A 207 -18.21 19.35 5.96
CA MET A 207 -17.64 20.72 5.94
C MET A 207 -18.74 21.76 5.79
N VAL A 208 -19.69 21.57 4.86
CA VAL A 208 -20.87 22.42 4.74
C VAL A 208 -21.70 22.42 6.04
N GLY A 209 -21.78 21.27 6.72
CA GLY A 209 -22.47 21.08 7.99
C GLY A 209 -21.74 21.68 9.22
N GLY A 210 -20.53 22.26 9.04
CA GLY A 210 -19.78 22.93 10.11
C GLY A 210 -19.00 21.98 11.01
N THR A 211 -18.69 20.78 10.59
CA THR A 211 -17.83 19.84 11.35
C THR A 211 -16.40 20.37 11.47
N ASP A 212 -15.96 21.22 10.54
CA ASP A 212 -14.69 21.93 10.49
C ASP A 212 -13.46 21.03 10.28
N ARG A 213 -13.23 20.04 11.12
CA ARG A 213 -12.14 19.04 11.02
C ARG A 213 -12.71 17.65 11.21
N TYR A 214 -12.75 16.89 10.14
CA TYR A 214 -13.27 15.51 10.06
C TYR A 214 -12.14 14.51 9.86
N MET A 215 -12.25 13.36 10.54
CA MET A 215 -11.45 12.17 10.21
C MET A 215 -12.32 10.91 10.29
N GLN A 216 -11.91 9.84 9.60
CA GLN A 216 -12.52 8.52 9.71
C GLN A 216 -11.52 7.42 9.33
N ILE A 217 -11.54 6.30 10.05
CA ILE A 217 -10.93 5.05 9.59
C ILE A 217 -12.01 4.27 8.84
N VAL A 218 -12.01 4.36 7.53
CA VAL A 218 -13.16 3.97 6.69
C VAL A 218 -12.86 2.82 5.74
N LYS A 219 -13.83 1.93 5.55
CA LYS A 219 -13.81 0.92 4.48
C LYS A 219 -14.19 1.57 3.15
N CYS A 220 -13.41 1.25 2.12
CA CYS A 220 -13.64 1.65 0.74
C CYS A 220 -13.71 0.42 -0.14
N PHE A 221 -14.46 0.52 -1.25
CA PHE A 221 -14.77 -0.59 -2.14
C PHE A 221 -14.55 -0.16 -3.59
N ARG A 222 -13.75 -0.91 -4.34
CA ARG A 222 -13.49 -0.64 -5.77
C ARG A 222 -13.45 -1.94 -6.55
N ASP A 223 -14.30 -2.05 -7.57
CA ASP A 223 -14.28 -3.18 -8.50
C ASP A 223 -13.29 -2.90 -9.63
N GLU A 224 -12.05 -3.25 -9.39
CA GLU A 224 -10.92 -3.05 -10.30
C GLU A 224 -9.96 -4.24 -10.27
N ASP A 225 -9.01 -4.29 -11.23
CA ASP A 225 -8.03 -5.36 -11.31
C ASP A 225 -7.13 -5.39 -10.07
N LEU A 226 -6.99 -6.58 -9.47
CA LEU A 226 -6.23 -6.77 -8.25
C LEU A 226 -4.74 -6.88 -8.51
N ARG A 227 -3.96 -6.28 -7.60
CA ARG A 227 -2.50 -6.32 -7.58
C ARG A 227 -2.01 -6.62 -6.16
N ALA A 228 -0.69 -6.67 -5.96
CA ALA A 228 -0.11 -6.89 -4.63
C ALA A 228 -0.52 -5.81 -3.60
N ASP A 229 -0.77 -4.59 -4.07
CA ASP A 229 -1.15 -3.41 -3.29
C ASP A 229 -2.60 -2.96 -3.50
N ARG A 230 -3.46 -3.80 -4.11
CA ARG A 230 -4.88 -3.52 -4.36
C ARG A 230 -5.77 -4.67 -3.91
N GLN A 231 -6.87 -4.31 -3.26
CA GLN A 231 -7.94 -5.21 -2.83
C GLN A 231 -9.30 -4.58 -3.18
N PRO A 232 -10.35 -5.39 -3.45
CA PRO A 232 -11.67 -4.86 -3.77
C PRO A 232 -12.32 -4.15 -2.58
N GLU A 233 -11.88 -4.48 -1.37
CA GLU A 233 -12.21 -3.77 -0.13
C GLU A 233 -10.92 -3.48 0.65
N PHE A 234 -10.72 -2.22 1.03
CA PHE A 234 -9.54 -1.75 1.72
C PHE A 234 -9.90 -0.67 2.75
N THR A 235 -8.94 -0.21 3.53
CA THR A 235 -9.19 0.78 4.59
C THR A 235 -8.38 2.04 4.33
N GLN A 236 -9.03 3.20 4.49
CA GLN A 236 -8.37 4.50 4.46
C GLN A 236 -8.39 5.16 5.84
N ILE A 237 -7.35 5.97 6.11
CA ILE A 237 -7.41 7.07 7.07
C ILE A 237 -7.81 8.28 6.22
N ASP A 238 -9.05 8.72 6.36
CA ASP A 238 -9.62 9.81 5.57
C ASP A 238 -9.82 11.06 6.43
N VAL A 239 -9.40 12.21 5.93
CA VAL A 239 -9.48 13.49 6.64
C VAL A 239 -9.93 14.61 5.72
N GLU A 240 -10.67 15.58 6.27
CA GLU A 240 -11.10 16.80 5.57
C GLU A 240 -11.11 17.97 6.56
N MET A 241 -10.75 19.17 6.10
CA MET A 241 -10.60 20.39 6.90
C MET A 241 -11.23 21.58 6.18
N SER A 242 -11.92 22.45 6.93
CA SER A 242 -12.45 23.74 6.44
C SER A 242 -11.46 24.87 6.63
N PHE A 243 -11.62 25.94 5.83
CA PHE A 243 -10.84 27.18 5.87
C PHE A 243 -9.34 27.00 5.72
N VAL A 244 -8.95 26.13 4.77
CA VAL A 244 -7.54 25.75 4.52
C VAL A 244 -7.18 25.92 3.04
N ASP A 245 -5.88 26.08 2.78
CA ASP A 245 -5.25 25.87 1.48
C ASP A 245 -4.22 24.73 1.58
N ILE A 246 -3.45 24.49 0.52
CA ILE A 246 -2.53 23.35 0.39
C ILE A 246 -1.58 23.28 1.60
N ASP A 247 -0.90 24.38 1.94
CA ASP A 247 0.12 24.39 2.98
C ASP A 247 -0.44 23.98 4.35
N ASP A 248 -1.65 24.42 4.70
CA ASP A 248 -2.32 24.06 5.96
C ASP A 248 -2.58 22.55 6.06
N VAL A 249 -3.01 21.95 4.93
CA VAL A 249 -3.25 20.51 4.89
C VAL A 249 -1.93 19.74 4.99
N LEU A 250 -0.90 20.14 4.22
CA LEU A 250 0.40 19.45 4.23
C LEU A 250 1.04 19.50 5.62
N GLU A 251 1.00 20.64 6.32
CA GLU A 251 1.56 20.80 7.66
C GLU A 251 0.93 19.81 8.66
N VAL A 252 -0.40 19.71 8.68
CA VAL A 252 -1.10 18.76 9.56
C VAL A 252 -0.74 17.31 9.23
N GLN A 253 -0.65 16.98 7.95
CA GLN A 253 -0.33 15.61 7.53
C GLN A 253 1.15 15.24 7.79
N GLU A 254 2.06 16.17 7.64
CA GLU A 254 3.47 15.98 8.02
C GLU A 254 3.58 15.68 9.52
N GLY A 255 2.86 16.44 10.36
CA GLY A 255 2.79 16.17 11.79
C GLY A 255 2.29 14.77 12.12
N PHE A 256 1.27 14.28 11.41
CA PHE A 256 0.80 12.90 11.54
C PHE A 256 1.90 11.89 11.20
N ILE A 257 2.56 12.04 10.07
CA ILE A 257 3.61 11.11 9.61
C ILE A 257 4.82 11.13 10.56
N VAL A 258 5.26 12.28 11.00
CA VAL A 258 6.36 12.41 12.00
C VAL A 258 6.00 11.67 13.28
N LYS A 259 4.80 11.88 13.80
CA LYS A 259 4.33 11.16 15.00
C LYS A 259 4.23 9.66 14.76
N LEU A 260 3.70 9.24 13.62
CA LEU A 260 3.59 7.84 13.25
C LEU A 260 4.97 7.16 13.21
N MET A 261 5.94 7.77 12.53
CA MET A 261 7.28 7.22 12.39
C MET A 261 8.03 7.17 13.73
N LYS A 262 7.88 8.19 14.54
CA LYS A 262 8.46 8.21 15.89
C LYS A 262 7.87 7.13 16.79
N ASP A 263 6.54 7.07 16.90
CA ASP A 263 5.86 6.22 17.89
C ASP A 263 5.79 4.74 17.45
N ALA A 264 5.71 4.46 16.14
CA ALA A 264 5.60 3.10 15.62
C ALA A 264 6.95 2.49 15.22
N MET A 265 7.87 3.31 14.70
CA MET A 265 9.14 2.85 14.12
C MET A 265 10.38 3.30 14.92
N GLY A 266 10.24 4.26 15.84
CA GLY A 266 11.37 4.87 16.55
C GLY A 266 12.28 5.71 15.63
N VAL A 267 11.74 6.19 14.50
CA VAL A 267 12.45 6.98 13.49
C VAL A 267 12.02 8.44 13.61
N GLU A 268 12.99 9.34 13.75
CA GLU A 268 12.75 10.78 13.69
C GLU A 268 12.89 11.26 12.24
N LEU A 269 11.97 12.11 11.81
CA LEU A 269 11.95 12.70 10.47
C LEU A 269 12.07 14.22 10.58
N ASP A 270 12.82 14.80 9.64
CA ASP A 270 12.90 16.24 9.47
C ASP A 270 11.70 16.77 8.66
N CYS A 271 11.15 17.89 9.06
CA CYS A 271 10.10 18.63 8.35
C CYS A 271 10.57 20.05 8.02
N PRO A 272 10.01 20.67 6.98
CA PRO A 272 8.99 20.15 6.05
C PRO A 272 9.55 19.13 5.07
N PHE A 273 8.69 18.22 4.57
CA PHE A 273 9.08 17.26 3.54
C PHE A 273 9.38 17.96 2.21
N HIS A 274 10.29 17.36 1.45
CA HIS A 274 10.62 17.88 0.12
C HIS A 274 9.40 17.90 -0.80
N ARG A 275 9.22 18.99 -1.57
CA ARG A 275 8.12 19.13 -2.53
C ARG A 275 8.68 19.15 -3.95
N LEU A 276 8.09 18.31 -4.80
CA LEU A 276 8.35 18.28 -6.24
C LEU A 276 7.06 18.65 -6.97
N SER A 277 7.13 19.47 -8.01
CA SER A 277 6.00 19.56 -8.92
C SER A 277 5.84 18.25 -9.69
N PHE A 278 4.61 17.93 -10.14
CA PHE A 278 4.37 16.79 -11.03
C PHE A 278 5.29 16.80 -12.25
N HIS A 279 5.46 17.96 -12.86
CA HIS A 279 6.35 18.11 -14.01
C HIS A 279 7.80 17.75 -13.64
N GLU A 280 8.32 18.26 -12.52
CA GLU A 280 9.68 17.95 -12.07
C GLU A 280 9.84 16.46 -11.74
N ALA A 281 8.84 15.85 -11.09
CA ALA A 281 8.84 14.42 -10.77
C ALA A 281 8.92 13.57 -12.05
N MET A 282 8.14 13.90 -13.07
CA MET A 282 8.16 13.22 -14.36
C MET A 282 9.49 13.44 -15.10
N GLU A 283 9.96 14.68 -15.18
CA GLU A 283 11.20 15.04 -15.88
C GLU A 283 12.45 14.36 -15.31
N ARG A 284 12.55 14.29 -13.97
CA ARG A 284 13.73 13.75 -13.28
C ARG A 284 13.63 12.25 -13.00
N TYR A 285 12.43 11.74 -12.77
CA TYR A 285 12.28 10.38 -12.26
C TYR A 285 11.40 9.47 -13.14
N GLY A 286 10.70 10.05 -14.13
CA GLY A 286 9.78 9.31 -15.01
C GLY A 286 8.58 8.72 -14.25
N SER A 287 8.18 9.36 -13.15
CA SER A 287 7.08 8.88 -12.29
C SER A 287 6.55 10.01 -11.42
N ASP A 288 5.23 10.04 -11.23
CA ASP A 288 4.51 10.88 -10.27
C ASP A 288 4.74 10.45 -8.79
N LYS A 289 5.38 9.33 -8.57
CA LYS A 289 5.73 8.78 -7.24
C LYS A 289 7.21 8.34 -7.22
N PRO A 290 8.13 9.31 -7.22
CA PRO A 290 9.54 9.03 -7.34
C PRO A 290 10.13 8.34 -6.10
N ASP A 291 11.04 7.39 -6.33
CA ASP A 291 11.92 6.85 -5.31
C ASP A 291 13.23 7.64 -5.31
N THR A 292 13.50 8.38 -4.24
CA THR A 292 14.67 9.27 -4.13
C THR A 292 15.80 8.71 -3.27
N ARG A 293 15.74 7.41 -2.88
CA ARG A 293 16.82 6.74 -2.13
C ARG A 293 18.11 6.56 -2.92
N PHE A 294 18.03 6.70 -4.23
CA PHE A 294 19.16 6.55 -5.16
C PHE A 294 19.05 7.57 -6.29
N GLY A 295 20.13 7.77 -7.01
CA GLY A 295 20.19 8.68 -8.17
C GLY A 295 19.49 8.13 -9.41
N PHE A 296 20.21 8.06 -10.53
CA PHE A 296 19.74 7.63 -11.86
C PHE A 296 18.63 8.53 -12.42
N GLU A 297 18.77 9.85 -12.24
CA GLU A 297 17.81 10.81 -12.78
C GLU A 297 17.80 10.78 -14.31
N LEU A 298 16.61 10.98 -14.89
CA LEU A 298 16.44 11.09 -16.33
C LEU A 298 17.06 12.38 -16.83
N LYS A 299 17.71 12.31 -18.00
CA LYS A 299 18.16 13.50 -18.73
C LYS A 299 17.66 13.47 -20.17
N LYS A 300 17.20 14.62 -20.65
CA LYS A 300 16.74 14.79 -22.03
C LYS A 300 17.93 14.89 -22.98
N LEU A 301 17.87 14.14 -24.07
CA LEU A 301 18.97 13.95 -25.01
C LEU A 301 18.65 14.38 -26.45
N ASN A 302 17.45 14.93 -26.70
CA ASN A 302 17.00 15.28 -28.05
C ASN A 302 18.06 16.05 -28.84
N HIS A 303 18.68 17.08 -28.24
CA HIS A 303 19.66 17.95 -28.86
C HIS A 303 20.98 17.27 -29.28
N PHE A 304 21.31 16.09 -28.75
CA PHE A 304 22.46 15.29 -29.18
C PHE A 304 22.21 14.48 -30.45
N PHE A 305 20.94 14.30 -30.80
CA PHE A 305 20.53 13.37 -31.84
C PHE A 305 19.69 14.04 -32.95
N GLU A 306 19.65 15.35 -32.96
CA GLU A 306 19.11 16.13 -34.10
C GLU A 306 19.93 15.83 -35.34
N ASP A 307 19.26 15.56 -36.48
CA ASP A 307 19.91 15.23 -37.77
C ASP A 307 20.88 14.03 -37.69
N CYS A 308 20.63 13.06 -36.77
CA CYS A 308 21.46 11.89 -36.65
C CYS A 308 21.11 10.81 -37.69
N GLY A 309 22.13 10.10 -38.17
CA GLY A 309 21.94 9.00 -39.14
C GLY A 309 21.23 7.77 -38.61
N PHE A 310 20.81 7.74 -37.35
CA PHE A 310 20.10 6.62 -36.74
C PHE A 310 18.59 6.79 -36.86
N GLY A 311 18.00 6.08 -37.82
CA GLY A 311 16.59 6.25 -38.23
C GLY A 311 15.56 6.14 -37.11
N VAL A 312 15.82 5.35 -36.05
CA VAL A 312 14.89 5.21 -34.90
C VAL A 312 14.80 6.55 -34.13
N PHE A 313 15.93 7.19 -33.86
CA PHE A 313 15.97 8.46 -33.15
C PHE A 313 15.41 9.59 -34.01
N GLN A 314 15.80 9.64 -35.29
CA GLN A 314 15.30 10.65 -36.21
C GLN A 314 13.76 10.58 -36.34
N GLN A 315 13.21 9.40 -36.57
CA GLN A 315 11.75 9.23 -36.66
C GLN A 315 11.02 9.60 -35.35
N THR A 316 11.65 9.36 -34.20
CA THR A 316 11.08 9.77 -32.90
C THR A 316 11.02 11.27 -32.80
N LEU A 317 12.10 11.99 -33.14
CA LEU A 317 12.16 13.46 -33.09
C LEU A 317 11.22 14.09 -34.12
N ASP A 318 11.18 13.60 -35.35
CA ASP A 318 10.29 14.07 -36.40
C ASP A 318 8.80 13.89 -36.03
N GLY A 319 8.51 12.85 -35.24
CA GLY A 319 7.17 12.57 -34.71
C GLY A 319 6.83 13.32 -33.41
N GLY A 320 7.68 14.29 -32.96
CA GLY A 320 7.46 15.04 -31.72
C GLY A 320 7.67 14.20 -30.44
N GLY A 321 8.39 13.08 -30.55
CA GLY A 321 8.75 12.23 -29.41
C GLY A 321 9.93 12.76 -28.59
N ASP A 322 10.33 11.99 -27.59
CA ASP A 322 11.40 12.32 -26.66
C ASP A 322 12.49 11.24 -26.68
N ILE A 323 13.73 11.66 -26.52
CA ILE A 323 14.88 10.80 -26.28
C ILE A 323 15.44 11.15 -24.91
N ARG A 324 15.41 10.21 -24.01
CA ARG A 324 15.93 10.38 -22.64
C ARG A 324 16.77 9.19 -22.22
N GLY A 325 17.64 9.44 -21.26
CA GLY A 325 18.46 8.37 -20.69
C GLY A 325 18.63 8.51 -19.18
N ILE A 326 19.14 7.45 -18.59
CA ILE A 326 19.59 7.36 -17.19
C ILE A 326 21.03 6.85 -17.16
N CYS A 327 21.82 7.32 -16.20
CA CYS A 327 23.16 6.82 -15.96
C CYS A 327 23.20 6.01 -14.67
N ILE A 328 23.65 4.77 -14.78
CA ILE A 328 23.76 3.81 -13.67
C ILE A 328 25.22 3.71 -13.26
N THR A 329 25.55 4.29 -12.12
CA THR A 329 26.90 4.24 -11.55
C THR A 329 27.33 2.80 -11.29
N GLY A 330 28.46 2.38 -11.85
CA GLY A 330 28.98 1.02 -11.74
C GLY A 330 28.20 -0.03 -12.54
N GLY A 331 27.21 0.36 -13.32
CA GLY A 331 26.30 -0.53 -14.03
C GLY A 331 26.98 -1.38 -15.12
N SER A 332 28.03 -0.90 -15.76
CA SER A 332 28.76 -1.62 -16.80
C SER A 332 29.35 -2.95 -16.28
N ARG A 333 29.79 -2.97 -15.02
CA ARG A 333 30.33 -4.17 -14.37
C ARG A 333 29.25 -5.08 -13.81
N HIS A 334 28.08 -4.53 -13.50
CA HIS A 334 26.99 -5.25 -12.83
C HIS A 334 26.09 -6.02 -13.81
N PHE A 335 25.88 -5.47 -15.02
CA PHE A 335 24.97 -6.05 -16.01
C PHE A 335 25.75 -6.62 -17.21
N SER A 336 25.58 -7.92 -17.48
CA SER A 336 26.09 -8.57 -18.70
C SER A 336 25.25 -8.15 -19.92
N ARG A 337 25.70 -8.47 -21.14
CA ARG A 337 24.90 -8.25 -22.37
C ARG A 337 23.53 -8.93 -22.32
N LYS A 338 23.48 -10.16 -21.82
CA LYS A 338 22.23 -10.91 -21.63
C LYS A 338 21.28 -10.23 -20.66
N ASP A 339 21.80 -9.55 -19.64
CA ASP A 339 20.96 -8.81 -18.69
C ASP A 339 20.43 -7.53 -19.33
N LEU A 340 21.20 -6.84 -20.18
CA LEU A 340 20.72 -5.70 -20.97
C LEU A 340 19.62 -6.09 -21.95
N ASP A 341 19.72 -7.27 -22.57
CA ASP A 341 18.66 -7.81 -23.43
C ASP A 341 17.38 -8.06 -22.64
N LYS A 342 17.46 -8.61 -21.42
CA LYS A 342 16.31 -8.79 -20.53
C LYS A 342 15.70 -7.45 -20.07
N LEU A 343 16.53 -6.44 -19.78
CA LEU A 343 16.03 -5.09 -19.45
C LEU A 343 15.29 -4.50 -20.64
N THR A 344 15.81 -4.67 -21.86
CA THR A 344 15.13 -4.26 -23.09
C THR A 344 13.79 -4.97 -23.27
N ASP A 345 13.72 -6.27 -22.99
CA ASP A 345 12.46 -7.01 -23.06
C ASP A 345 11.44 -6.54 -22.00
N SER A 346 11.91 -6.18 -20.80
CA SER A 346 11.02 -5.74 -19.71
C SER A 346 10.28 -4.45 -20.04
N ILE A 347 10.88 -3.52 -20.77
CA ILE A 347 10.23 -2.24 -21.14
C ILE A 347 9.23 -2.36 -22.31
N LYS A 348 9.21 -3.48 -23.01
CA LYS A 348 8.18 -3.75 -24.05
C LYS A 348 6.78 -3.76 -23.45
N HIS A 349 6.66 -4.09 -22.17
CA HIS A 349 5.39 -3.98 -21.44
C HIS A 349 4.80 -2.57 -21.47
N PHE A 350 5.65 -1.55 -21.50
CA PHE A 350 5.27 -0.14 -21.65
C PHE A 350 5.15 0.32 -23.10
N LYS A 351 5.17 -0.62 -24.07
CA LYS A 351 5.12 -0.38 -25.52
C LYS A 351 6.40 0.27 -26.10
N ALA A 352 7.49 0.33 -25.33
CA ALA A 352 8.76 0.80 -25.86
C ALA A 352 9.31 -0.15 -26.93
N LYS A 353 9.78 0.40 -28.06
CA LYS A 353 10.27 -0.38 -29.20
C LYS A 353 11.66 -0.98 -28.98
N GLY A 354 12.46 -0.37 -28.11
CA GLY A 354 13.80 -0.83 -27.79
C GLY A 354 14.53 0.09 -26.82
N MET A 355 15.75 -0.28 -26.48
CA MET A 355 16.63 0.47 -25.58
C MET A 355 18.05 0.51 -26.17
N VAL A 356 18.64 1.67 -26.19
CA VAL A 356 20.08 1.84 -26.48
C VAL A 356 20.85 1.84 -25.15
N TRP A 357 21.98 1.17 -25.15
CA TRP A 357 22.90 1.20 -24.02
C TRP A 357 24.29 1.69 -24.43
N ILE A 358 24.96 2.41 -23.54
CA ILE A 358 26.33 2.87 -23.65
C ILE A 358 27.08 2.46 -22.39
N ARG A 359 28.19 1.75 -22.54
CA ARG A 359 29.12 1.39 -21.47
C ARG A 359 30.38 2.24 -21.55
N VAL A 360 30.79 2.76 -20.43
CA VAL A 360 32.09 3.44 -20.30
C VAL A 360 33.10 2.43 -19.77
N GLU A 361 34.01 1.97 -20.62
CA GLU A 361 34.98 0.94 -20.31
C GLU A 361 36.40 1.51 -20.30
N GLU A 362 37.37 0.83 -19.70
CA GLU A 362 38.78 1.25 -19.71
C GLU A 362 39.36 1.32 -21.13
N THR A 363 38.80 0.54 -22.06
CA THR A 363 39.21 0.45 -23.47
C THR A 363 38.52 1.45 -24.38
N GLY A 364 37.60 2.28 -23.84
CA GLY A 364 36.79 3.25 -24.60
C GLY A 364 35.30 3.07 -24.39
N ILE A 365 34.49 3.59 -25.31
CA ILE A 365 33.02 3.57 -25.24
C ILE A 365 32.48 2.39 -26.08
N ALA A 366 31.75 1.49 -25.43
CA ALA A 366 31.02 0.42 -26.10
C ALA A 366 29.51 0.72 -26.10
N SER A 367 28.84 0.57 -27.24
CA SER A 367 27.40 0.84 -27.36
C SER A 367 26.70 -0.14 -28.30
N SER A 368 25.39 -0.29 -28.10
CA SER A 368 24.53 -1.02 -29.06
C SER A 368 24.41 -0.32 -30.42
N VAL A 369 24.82 0.95 -30.52
CA VAL A 369 24.64 1.80 -31.72
C VAL A 369 25.97 2.33 -32.30
N ASN A 370 27.11 1.72 -31.96
CA ASN A 370 28.45 2.12 -32.48
C ASN A 370 28.51 2.21 -34.01
N LYS A 371 27.62 1.52 -34.73
CA LYS A 371 27.56 1.57 -36.20
C LYS A 371 27.03 2.92 -36.75
N PHE A 372 26.32 3.66 -35.93
CA PHE A 372 25.59 4.85 -36.33
C PHE A 372 26.20 6.15 -35.76
N PHE A 373 27.01 6.04 -34.70
CA PHE A 373 27.62 7.18 -34.03
C PHE A 373 29.10 7.00 -33.85
N THR A 374 29.85 8.09 -33.98
CA THR A 374 31.28 8.14 -33.68
C THR A 374 31.50 8.07 -32.16
N GLU A 375 32.73 7.71 -31.76
CA GLU A 375 33.11 7.71 -30.35
C GLU A 375 33.02 9.11 -29.73
N ASP A 376 33.32 10.17 -30.48
CA ASP A 376 33.20 11.56 -30.03
C ASP A 376 31.74 11.95 -29.75
N GLN A 377 30.79 11.56 -30.63
CA GLN A 377 29.36 11.81 -30.43
C GLN A 377 28.83 11.11 -29.18
N LEU A 378 29.19 9.86 -28.97
CA LEU A 378 28.83 9.13 -27.77
C LEU A 378 29.55 9.68 -26.52
N GLY A 379 30.78 10.19 -26.70
CA GLY A 379 31.56 10.85 -25.66
C GLY A 379 30.91 12.13 -25.12
N GLU A 380 30.26 12.93 -25.98
CA GLU A 380 29.49 14.09 -25.54
C GLU A 380 28.28 13.66 -24.64
N VAL A 381 27.61 12.56 -24.97
CA VAL A 381 26.53 12.01 -24.11
C VAL A 381 27.09 11.53 -22.77
N VAL A 382 28.22 10.81 -22.77
CA VAL A 382 28.92 10.35 -21.55
C VAL A 382 29.28 11.53 -20.67
N LYS A 383 29.87 12.59 -21.26
CA LYS A 383 30.24 13.84 -20.57
C LYS A 383 29.01 14.56 -19.99
N TYR A 384 27.90 14.61 -20.73
CA TYR A 384 26.67 15.25 -20.27
C TYR A 384 26.08 14.54 -19.04
N PHE A 385 26.19 13.21 -18.95
CA PHE A 385 25.82 12.48 -17.75
C PHE A 385 26.85 12.61 -16.62
N GLY A 386 28.08 13.02 -16.91
CA GLY A 386 29.20 12.94 -15.96
C GLY A 386 29.59 11.50 -15.65
N ALA A 387 29.39 10.59 -16.61
CA ALA A 387 29.63 9.17 -16.42
C ALA A 387 31.12 8.85 -16.39
N ASN A 388 31.52 7.92 -15.53
CA ASN A 388 32.88 7.47 -15.32
C ASN A 388 33.08 6.05 -15.86
N ILE A 389 34.35 5.61 -15.92
CA ILE A 389 34.69 4.23 -16.27
C ILE A 389 33.97 3.27 -15.30
N GLY A 390 33.24 2.32 -15.86
CA GLY A 390 32.39 1.37 -15.14
C GLY A 390 30.91 1.72 -15.13
N ASP A 391 30.52 2.92 -15.57
CA ASP A 391 29.11 3.33 -15.62
C ASP A 391 28.39 2.83 -16.89
N LEU A 392 27.07 2.77 -16.80
CA LEU A 392 26.18 2.32 -17.86
C LEU A 392 25.09 3.37 -18.10
N ILE A 393 24.97 3.85 -19.33
CA ILE A 393 23.88 4.74 -19.74
C ILE A 393 22.85 3.92 -20.52
N LEU A 394 21.58 4.06 -20.17
CA LEU A 394 20.43 3.47 -20.86
C LEU A 394 19.59 4.58 -21.46
N ILE A 395 19.21 4.45 -22.73
CA ILE A 395 18.47 5.46 -23.49
C ILE A 395 17.23 4.83 -24.11
N VAL A 396 16.09 5.52 -23.96
CA VAL A 396 14.81 5.15 -24.60
C VAL A 396 14.35 6.33 -25.46
N ALA A 397 13.84 6.02 -26.65
CA ALA A 397 13.32 6.99 -27.61
C ALA A 397 11.94 6.55 -28.09
N ASP A 398 10.90 7.31 -27.76
CA ASP A 398 9.50 7.07 -28.13
C ASP A 398 8.63 8.31 -27.78
N LYS A 399 7.29 8.17 -27.77
CA LYS A 399 6.39 9.17 -27.19
C LYS A 399 6.78 9.47 -25.73
N PRO A 400 6.64 10.71 -25.23
CA PRO A 400 7.07 11.11 -23.89
C PRO A 400 6.57 10.16 -22.78
N LYS A 401 5.29 9.78 -22.79
CA LYS A 401 4.71 8.85 -21.80
C LYS A 401 5.42 7.50 -21.78
N ILE A 402 5.69 6.92 -22.95
CA ILE A 402 6.38 5.62 -23.06
C ILE A 402 7.82 5.73 -22.52
N VAL A 403 8.51 6.84 -22.81
CA VAL A 403 9.87 7.10 -22.32
C VAL A 403 9.89 7.20 -20.79
N PHE A 404 8.98 8.00 -20.21
CA PHE A 404 8.87 8.16 -18.77
C PHE A 404 8.55 6.82 -18.07
N ASP A 405 7.51 6.13 -18.50
CA ASP A 405 7.09 4.85 -17.91
C ASP A 405 8.23 3.81 -17.96
N SER A 406 8.94 3.73 -19.11
CA SER A 406 10.05 2.79 -19.31
C SER A 406 11.26 3.11 -18.43
N LEU A 407 11.72 4.35 -18.43
CA LEU A 407 12.89 4.76 -17.66
C LEU A 407 12.59 4.82 -16.15
N GLY A 408 11.41 5.26 -15.77
CA GLY A 408 10.95 5.24 -14.38
C GLY A 408 10.91 3.82 -13.80
N PHE A 409 10.42 2.85 -14.59
CA PHE A 409 10.49 1.43 -14.22
C PHE A 409 11.94 0.93 -14.12
N LEU A 410 12.77 1.18 -15.14
CA LEU A 410 14.17 0.73 -15.17
C LEU A 410 14.97 1.26 -13.99
N ARG A 411 14.77 2.51 -13.58
CA ARG A 411 15.41 3.08 -12.39
C ARG A 411 15.22 2.21 -11.16
N ARG A 412 13.99 1.86 -10.83
CA ARG A 412 13.66 1.09 -9.63
C ARG A 412 14.09 -0.37 -9.75
N ASP A 413 13.86 -1.00 -10.90
CA ASP A 413 14.24 -2.40 -11.15
C ASP A 413 15.75 -2.59 -11.01
N ILE A 414 16.53 -1.70 -11.63
CA ILE A 414 17.99 -1.71 -11.57
C ILE A 414 18.49 -1.42 -10.15
N ALA A 415 17.94 -0.42 -9.47
CA ALA A 415 18.30 -0.10 -8.09
C ALA A 415 18.04 -1.29 -7.15
N GLY A 416 16.93 -2.00 -7.34
CA GLY A 416 16.62 -3.24 -6.61
C GLY A 416 17.64 -4.34 -6.89
N LYS A 417 17.97 -4.61 -8.16
CA LYS A 417 18.97 -5.60 -8.55
C LYS A 417 20.38 -5.29 -8.04
N MET A 418 20.70 -4.00 -7.88
CA MET A 418 21.98 -3.54 -7.32
C MET A 418 22.00 -3.45 -5.78
N GLY A 419 20.89 -3.77 -5.09
CA GLY A 419 20.78 -3.70 -3.64
C GLY A 419 20.84 -2.28 -3.05
N LEU A 420 20.42 -1.27 -3.82
CA LEU A 420 20.42 0.13 -3.40
C LEU A 420 19.17 0.50 -2.59
N LEU A 421 18.12 -0.32 -2.66
CA LEU A 421 16.85 -0.08 -1.95
C LEU A 421 16.97 -0.62 -0.53
N LYS A 422 17.33 0.24 0.43
CA LYS A 422 17.45 -0.14 1.84
C LYS A 422 16.09 -0.03 2.54
N ASP A 423 15.71 -1.05 3.31
CA ASP A 423 14.41 -1.12 3.99
C ASP A 423 14.25 -0.10 5.12
N ASN A 424 15.36 0.38 5.71
CA ASN A 424 15.36 1.37 6.79
C ASN A 424 15.65 2.81 6.33
N ASP A 425 15.66 3.08 5.04
CA ASP A 425 15.78 4.43 4.47
C ASP A 425 14.41 4.92 4.02
N PHE A 426 13.79 5.80 4.81
CA PHE A 426 12.46 6.33 4.58
C PHE A 426 12.54 7.74 3.99
N ARG A 427 12.28 7.89 2.70
CA ARG A 427 12.31 9.16 1.97
C ARG A 427 10.89 9.59 1.64
N PHE A 428 10.35 10.45 2.48
CA PHE A 428 9.05 11.09 2.25
C PHE A 428 9.21 12.33 1.39
N LEU A 429 8.27 12.53 0.48
CA LEU A 429 8.16 13.75 -0.32
C LEU A 429 6.72 13.98 -0.74
N TRP A 430 6.40 15.23 -1.06
CA TRP A 430 5.16 15.61 -1.70
C TRP A 430 5.35 15.78 -3.20
N VAL A 431 4.39 15.27 -3.97
CA VAL A 431 4.21 15.67 -5.36
C VAL A 431 3.02 16.61 -5.43
N VAL A 432 3.19 17.77 -6.03
CA VAL A 432 2.19 18.84 -6.10
C VAL A 432 2.07 19.34 -7.55
N ASP A 433 1.14 20.27 -7.80
CA ASP A 433 0.99 20.91 -9.11
C ASP A 433 0.69 19.92 -10.25
N PHE A 434 -0.13 18.92 -9.96
CA PHE A 434 -0.63 17.98 -10.95
C PHE A 434 -1.42 18.71 -12.04
N PRO A 435 -1.46 18.19 -13.29
CA PRO A 435 -2.47 18.60 -14.26
C PRO A 435 -3.88 18.42 -13.71
N LEU A 436 -4.78 19.34 -14.03
CA LEU A 436 -6.19 19.21 -13.62
C LEU A 436 -6.91 18.16 -14.44
N PHE A 437 -6.52 18.02 -15.72
CA PHE A 437 -7.10 17.11 -16.68
C PHE A 437 -6.06 16.21 -17.33
N GLU A 438 -6.49 15.04 -17.72
CA GLU A 438 -5.82 14.14 -18.66
C GLU A 438 -6.66 14.02 -19.94
N GLU A 439 -6.00 13.92 -21.08
CA GLU A 439 -6.63 13.67 -22.37
C GLU A 439 -6.59 12.18 -22.71
N ASN A 440 -7.74 11.63 -23.09
CA ASN A 440 -7.81 10.28 -23.62
C ASN A 440 -7.24 10.26 -25.05
N GLU A 441 -6.20 9.47 -25.28
CA GLU A 441 -5.54 9.36 -26.60
C GLU A 441 -6.47 8.80 -27.71
N GLU A 442 -7.55 8.10 -27.38
CA GLU A 442 -8.44 7.46 -28.35
C GLU A 442 -9.48 8.42 -28.93
N ASP A 443 -10.07 9.28 -28.10
CA ASP A 443 -11.20 10.11 -28.50
C ASP A 443 -11.01 11.61 -28.18
N GLY A 444 -9.89 12.00 -27.55
CA GLY A 444 -9.59 13.37 -27.18
C GLY A 444 -10.45 13.92 -26.05
N SER A 445 -11.24 13.07 -25.37
CA SER A 445 -12.04 13.49 -24.22
C SER A 445 -11.16 13.81 -23.00
N LEU A 446 -11.63 14.75 -22.18
CA LEU A 446 -10.95 15.11 -20.94
C LEU A 446 -11.49 14.28 -19.77
N SER A 447 -10.60 13.77 -18.94
CA SER A 447 -10.92 13.22 -17.64
C SER A 447 -10.21 14.02 -16.54
N ALA A 448 -10.78 14.05 -15.33
CA ALA A 448 -10.09 14.66 -14.20
C ALA A 448 -8.94 13.73 -13.75
N MET A 449 -7.73 14.28 -13.57
CA MET A 449 -6.58 13.49 -13.17
C MET A 449 -6.74 12.88 -11.77
N HIS A 450 -7.40 13.60 -10.84
CA HIS A 450 -7.70 13.13 -9.49
C HIS A 450 -9.19 12.92 -9.29
N HIS A 451 -9.95 14.04 -9.22
CA HIS A 451 -11.36 14.01 -8.89
C HIS A 451 -12.10 15.23 -9.49
N PRO A 452 -13.36 15.11 -9.94
CA PRO A 452 -14.13 16.22 -10.50
C PRO A 452 -14.34 17.42 -9.56
N PHE A 453 -14.13 17.23 -8.25
CA PHE A 453 -14.25 18.29 -7.24
C PHE A 453 -12.91 18.94 -6.87
N THR A 454 -11.83 18.58 -7.53
CA THR A 454 -10.50 19.18 -7.31
C THR A 454 -10.47 20.62 -7.84
N SER A 455 -10.04 21.57 -6.99
CA SER A 455 -9.89 22.96 -7.36
C SER A 455 -8.70 23.18 -8.31
N PRO A 456 -8.87 23.94 -9.40
CA PRO A 456 -7.74 24.47 -10.16
C PRO A 456 -6.96 25.47 -9.32
N LYS A 457 -5.69 25.69 -9.67
CA LYS A 457 -4.96 26.87 -9.21
C LYS A 457 -5.62 28.13 -9.76
N LEU A 458 -5.78 29.14 -8.91
CA LEU A 458 -6.52 30.37 -9.29
C LEU A 458 -5.85 31.11 -10.44
N GLU A 459 -4.54 31.12 -10.50
CA GLU A 459 -3.75 31.74 -11.57
C GLU A 459 -3.96 31.06 -12.92
N ASP A 460 -4.37 29.79 -12.96
CA ASP A 460 -4.56 29.00 -14.18
C ASP A 460 -6.01 28.95 -14.68
N VAL A 461 -6.97 29.49 -13.91
CA VAL A 461 -8.41 29.41 -14.24
C VAL A 461 -8.73 30.01 -15.62
N HIS A 462 -7.97 31.01 -16.06
CA HIS A 462 -8.14 31.62 -17.38
C HIS A 462 -7.82 30.66 -18.55
N PHE A 463 -7.03 29.61 -18.34
CA PHE A 463 -6.76 28.57 -19.35
C PHE A 463 -7.91 27.57 -19.52
N LEU A 464 -8.84 27.47 -18.58
CA LEU A 464 -9.92 26.45 -18.59
C LEU A 464 -10.68 26.39 -19.93
N ASP A 465 -10.87 27.54 -20.58
CA ASP A 465 -11.69 27.59 -21.81
C ASP A 465 -10.91 27.20 -23.05
N GLN A 466 -9.67 27.63 -23.19
CA GLN A 466 -8.90 27.53 -24.43
C GLN A 466 -7.79 26.47 -24.37
N GLU A 467 -7.19 26.24 -23.20
CA GLU A 467 -6.03 25.35 -23.02
C GLU A 467 -6.16 24.53 -21.72
N PRO A 468 -7.23 23.72 -21.55
CA PRO A 468 -7.52 23.05 -20.29
C PRO A 468 -6.40 22.14 -19.78
N LEU A 469 -5.59 21.56 -20.66
CA LEU A 469 -4.44 20.73 -20.29
C LEU A 469 -3.28 21.50 -19.64
N LYS A 470 -3.28 22.84 -19.71
CA LYS A 470 -2.30 23.69 -19.01
C LYS A 470 -2.70 24.04 -17.58
N VAL A 471 -3.95 23.76 -17.20
CA VAL A 471 -4.46 24.07 -15.87
C VAL A 471 -3.90 23.10 -14.85
N ARG A 472 -3.24 23.64 -13.82
CA ARG A 472 -2.76 22.85 -12.68
C ARG A 472 -3.85 22.72 -11.62
N ALA A 473 -3.87 21.58 -10.98
CA ALA A 473 -4.74 21.27 -9.85
C ALA A 473 -4.12 21.73 -8.52
N LYS A 474 -4.93 22.09 -7.55
CA LYS A 474 -4.57 22.16 -6.14
C LYS A 474 -4.60 20.76 -5.51
N ALA A 475 -3.89 19.81 -6.12
CA ALA A 475 -3.77 18.42 -5.68
C ALA A 475 -2.36 18.14 -5.16
N TYR A 476 -2.25 17.15 -4.28
CA TYR A 476 -1.02 16.75 -3.64
C TYR A 476 -1.07 15.27 -3.24
N ASP A 477 0.05 14.56 -3.50
CA ASP A 477 0.23 13.16 -3.10
C ASP A 477 1.44 13.05 -2.18
N LEU A 478 1.29 12.32 -1.07
CA LEU A 478 2.41 11.94 -0.22
C LEU A 478 3.02 10.64 -0.73
N VAL A 479 4.30 10.69 -1.02
CA VAL A 479 5.07 9.56 -1.55
C VAL A 479 6.10 9.10 -0.54
N LEU A 480 6.22 7.79 -0.37
CA LEU A 480 7.30 7.13 0.37
C LEU A 480 7.99 6.12 -0.54
N ASN A 481 9.29 6.32 -0.81
CA ASN A 481 10.11 5.31 -1.49
C ASN A 481 9.51 4.78 -2.81
N GLY A 482 8.94 5.65 -3.60
CA GLY A 482 8.34 5.29 -4.89
C GLY A 482 6.93 4.71 -4.81
N VAL A 483 6.24 4.91 -3.69
CA VAL A 483 4.87 4.48 -3.47
C VAL A 483 4.06 5.64 -2.91
N GLU A 484 2.92 5.94 -3.52
CA GLU A 484 1.92 6.87 -3.01
C GLU A 484 1.27 6.29 -1.74
N LEU A 485 1.39 7.00 -0.63
CA LEU A 485 0.74 6.65 0.63
C LEU A 485 -0.69 7.17 0.72
N GLY A 486 -0.93 8.32 0.14
CA GLY A 486 -2.22 8.98 0.10
C GLY A 486 -2.19 10.20 -0.77
N GLY A 487 -3.35 10.54 -1.29
CA GLY A 487 -3.55 11.69 -2.15
C GLY A 487 -4.75 12.52 -1.72
N GLY A 488 -4.70 13.80 -2.06
CA GLY A 488 -5.74 14.76 -1.72
C GLY A 488 -5.73 16.01 -2.57
N SER A 489 -6.66 16.90 -2.28
CA SER A 489 -6.73 18.18 -2.96
C SER A 489 -7.50 19.21 -2.13
N ILE A 490 -7.34 20.48 -2.50
CA ILE A 490 -8.32 21.51 -2.16
C ILE A 490 -9.52 21.34 -3.09
N ARG A 491 -10.74 21.47 -2.53
CA ARG A 491 -11.97 21.22 -3.26
C ARG A 491 -12.53 22.51 -3.85
N ILE A 492 -13.26 22.37 -4.94
CA ILE A 492 -14.08 23.45 -5.46
C ILE A 492 -15.23 23.68 -4.46
N HIS A 493 -15.40 24.93 -4.02
CA HIS A 493 -16.49 25.35 -3.14
C HIS A 493 -17.38 26.41 -3.79
N HIS A 494 -17.04 26.86 -5.00
CA HIS A 494 -17.84 27.77 -5.81
C HIS A 494 -18.65 27.02 -6.86
N ARG A 495 -19.96 27.19 -6.85
CA ARG A 495 -20.90 26.49 -7.73
C ARG A 495 -20.61 26.71 -9.21
N ASP A 496 -20.33 27.96 -9.62
CA ASP A 496 -20.10 28.29 -11.02
C ASP A 496 -18.81 27.62 -11.56
N LEU A 497 -17.78 27.56 -10.73
CA LEU A 497 -16.55 26.87 -11.09
C LEU A 497 -16.77 25.34 -11.19
N GLN A 498 -17.58 24.78 -10.28
CA GLN A 498 -17.92 23.35 -10.33
C GLN A 498 -18.73 23.00 -11.59
N LYS A 499 -19.67 23.86 -11.97
CA LYS A 499 -20.44 23.69 -13.23
C LYS A 499 -19.51 23.69 -14.43
N LYS A 500 -18.57 24.63 -14.50
CA LYS A 500 -17.57 24.73 -15.56
C LYS A 500 -16.67 23.49 -15.64
N MET A 501 -16.28 22.95 -14.48
CA MET A 501 -15.53 21.70 -14.42
C MET A 501 -16.32 20.53 -15.03
N PHE A 502 -17.58 20.36 -14.68
CA PHE A 502 -18.42 19.32 -15.25
C PHE A 502 -18.59 19.45 -16.76
N GLU A 503 -18.79 20.67 -17.26
CA GLU A 503 -18.87 20.95 -18.70
C GLU A 503 -17.59 20.49 -19.44
N LYS A 504 -16.40 20.75 -18.87
CA LYS A 504 -15.11 20.32 -19.46
C LYS A 504 -14.92 18.80 -19.44
N LEU A 505 -15.48 18.11 -18.44
CA LEU A 505 -15.48 16.65 -18.33
C LEU A 505 -16.59 15.99 -19.17
N GLY A 506 -17.38 16.76 -19.95
CA GLY A 506 -18.47 16.24 -20.75
C GLY A 506 -19.69 15.80 -19.93
N ILE A 507 -19.77 16.19 -18.64
CA ILE A 507 -20.89 15.87 -17.75
C ILE A 507 -21.95 16.96 -17.92
N GLY A 508 -23.07 16.60 -18.55
CA GLY A 508 -24.19 17.52 -18.78
C GLY A 508 -24.93 17.90 -17.49
N GLU A 509 -25.68 19.02 -17.52
CA GLU A 509 -26.40 19.52 -16.34
C GLU A 509 -27.32 18.48 -15.67
N LYS A 510 -28.07 17.72 -16.48
CA LYS A 510 -28.98 16.69 -15.97
C LYS A 510 -28.20 15.53 -15.32
N GLU A 511 -27.11 15.13 -15.93
CA GLU A 511 -26.26 14.08 -15.40
C GLU A 511 -25.57 14.51 -14.09
N ALA A 512 -25.08 15.76 -14.03
CA ALA A 512 -24.52 16.35 -12.83
C ALA A 512 -25.55 16.40 -11.69
N GLU A 513 -26.79 16.81 -11.98
CA GLU A 513 -27.88 16.80 -11.01
C GLU A 513 -28.26 15.39 -10.57
N ASP A 514 -28.36 14.44 -11.51
CA ASP A 514 -28.65 13.04 -11.20
C ASP A 514 -27.60 12.39 -10.34
N LYS A 515 -26.30 12.67 -10.55
CA LYS A 515 -25.19 12.05 -9.83
C LYS A 515 -24.80 12.79 -8.54
N PHE A 516 -24.74 14.12 -8.60
CA PHE A 516 -24.16 14.99 -7.58
C PHE A 516 -25.11 16.05 -7.04
N GLY A 517 -26.39 16.03 -7.43
CA GLY A 517 -27.37 17.08 -7.12
C GLY A 517 -27.45 17.42 -5.64
N PHE A 518 -27.38 16.42 -4.76
CA PHE A 518 -27.40 16.61 -3.30
C PHE A 518 -26.20 17.43 -2.78
N LEU A 519 -25.03 17.29 -3.38
CA LEU A 519 -23.84 18.08 -3.04
C LEU A 519 -23.93 19.48 -3.65
N LEU A 520 -24.35 19.58 -4.92
CA LEU A 520 -24.55 20.87 -5.60
C LEU A 520 -25.63 21.70 -4.91
N GLU A 521 -26.66 21.07 -4.36
CA GLU A 521 -27.71 21.75 -3.57
C GLU A 521 -27.08 22.27 -2.25
N ALA A 522 -26.27 21.47 -1.55
CA ALA A 522 -25.62 21.92 -0.34
C ALA A 522 -24.73 23.15 -0.56
N PHE A 523 -24.06 23.24 -1.71
CA PHE A 523 -23.21 24.41 -2.06
C PHE A 523 -23.97 25.73 -2.15
N ARG A 524 -25.29 25.69 -2.20
CA ARG A 524 -26.15 26.91 -2.18
C ARG A 524 -26.24 27.58 -0.81
N TYR A 525 -25.89 26.84 0.25
CA TYR A 525 -26.10 27.25 1.65
C TYR A 525 -24.81 27.64 2.38
N GLY A 526 -23.79 28.04 1.64
CA GLY A 526 -22.54 28.54 2.22
C GLY A 526 -21.53 27.43 2.47
N THR A 527 -20.73 27.13 1.45
CA THR A 527 -19.67 26.13 1.50
C THR A 527 -18.34 26.81 1.86
N PRO A 528 -17.67 26.43 2.95
CA PRO A 528 -16.34 26.96 3.25
C PRO A 528 -15.32 26.46 2.23
N PRO A 529 -14.21 27.19 1.98
CA PRO A 529 -13.05 26.57 1.35
C PRO A 529 -12.59 25.40 2.19
N HIS A 530 -12.31 24.25 1.57
CA HIS A 530 -11.95 23.01 2.27
C HIS A 530 -11.05 22.13 1.43
N GLY A 531 -10.33 21.24 2.11
CA GLY A 531 -9.43 20.29 1.51
C GLY A 531 -9.10 19.15 2.45
N GLY A 532 -8.58 18.08 1.91
CA GLY A 532 -8.27 16.90 2.70
C GLY A 532 -7.44 15.88 1.94
N ILE A 533 -7.17 14.76 2.59
CA ILE A 533 -6.37 13.66 2.06
C ILE A 533 -6.93 12.33 2.54
N ALA A 534 -6.71 11.29 1.77
CA ALA A 534 -7.00 9.91 2.17
C ALA A 534 -5.72 9.07 2.08
N PHE A 535 -5.31 8.48 3.19
CA PHE A 535 -4.19 7.55 3.26
C PHE A 535 -4.67 6.11 3.17
N GLY A 536 -3.99 5.30 2.35
CA GLY A 536 -4.21 3.85 2.33
C GLY A 536 -3.62 3.20 3.59
N LEU A 537 -4.44 2.93 4.61
CA LEU A 537 -3.98 2.32 5.87
C LEU A 537 -3.26 0.98 5.64
N ASP A 538 -3.81 0.13 4.77
CA ASP A 538 -3.24 -1.18 4.47
C ASP A 538 -1.87 -1.05 3.79
N ARG A 539 -1.70 -0.04 2.94
CA ARG A 539 -0.46 0.28 2.23
C ARG A 539 0.61 0.85 3.16
N ILE A 540 0.25 1.81 4.03
CA ILE A 540 1.15 2.32 5.06
C ILE A 540 1.64 1.17 5.95
N ALA A 541 0.72 0.36 6.45
CA ALA A 541 1.05 -0.76 7.32
C ALA A 541 1.98 -1.77 6.62
N MET A 542 1.72 -2.10 5.35
CA MET A 542 2.54 -2.98 4.53
C MET A 542 3.97 -2.45 4.39
N LEU A 543 4.11 -1.19 3.98
CA LEU A 543 5.43 -0.59 3.74
C LEU A 543 6.26 -0.48 5.02
N LEU A 544 5.65 -0.02 6.11
CA LEU A 544 6.36 0.14 7.39
C LEU A 544 6.67 -1.20 8.06
N ALA A 545 5.89 -2.26 7.80
CA ALA A 545 6.18 -3.61 8.25
C ALA A 545 7.22 -4.34 7.37
N GLY A 546 7.65 -3.75 6.24
CA GLY A 546 8.54 -4.40 5.27
C GLY A 546 7.87 -5.54 4.50
N GLU A 547 6.54 -5.55 4.39
CA GLU A 547 5.78 -6.57 3.66
C GLU A 547 5.67 -6.25 2.17
N LYS A 548 5.51 -7.30 1.35
CA LYS A 548 5.41 -7.17 -0.11
C LYS A 548 3.98 -7.11 -0.63
N SER A 549 2.99 -7.39 0.22
CA SER A 549 1.58 -7.41 -0.14
C SER A 549 0.71 -6.92 1.00
N ILE A 550 -0.30 -6.09 0.68
CA ILE A 550 -1.30 -5.65 1.68
C ILE A 550 -2.10 -6.81 2.27
N ARG A 551 -2.13 -7.98 1.61
CA ARG A 551 -2.77 -9.19 2.12
C ARG A 551 -2.17 -9.68 3.44
N GLU A 552 -0.89 -9.36 3.70
CA GLU A 552 -0.25 -9.67 4.99
C GLU A 552 -0.75 -8.78 6.14
N MET A 553 -1.36 -7.62 5.82
CA MET A 553 -1.89 -6.66 6.79
C MET A 553 -3.42 -6.77 6.98
N ILE A 554 -4.10 -7.57 6.16
CA ILE A 554 -5.56 -7.75 6.17
C ILE A 554 -5.88 -9.15 6.71
N ALA A 555 -6.82 -9.23 7.66
CA ALA A 555 -7.16 -10.50 8.30
C ALA A 555 -7.71 -11.55 7.30
N PHE A 556 -8.68 -11.16 6.48
CA PHE A 556 -9.33 -12.02 5.48
C PHE A 556 -9.33 -11.33 4.11
N PRO A 557 -8.16 -11.24 3.42
CA PRO A 557 -8.08 -10.62 2.11
C PRO A 557 -8.69 -11.51 1.04
N LYS A 558 -9.03 -10.91 -0.09
CA LYS A 558 -9.36 -11.66 -1.31
C LYS A 558 -8.08 -12.13 -2.01
N ASN A 559 -8.16 -13.28 -2.68
CA ASN A 559 -7.09 -13.76 -3.58
C ASN A 559 -7.06 -12.93 -4.89
N GLN A 560 -6.18 -13.27 -5.83
CA GLN A 560 -6.07 -12.57 -7.12
C GLN A 560 -7.35 -12.64 -7.98
N GLY A 561 -8.20 -13.65 -7.77
CA GLY A 561 -9.50 -13.78 -8.43
C GLY A 561 -10.64 -13.05 -7.72
N ALA A 562 -10.35 -12.13 -6.79
CA ALA A 562 -11.33 -11.41 -5.98
C ALA A 562 -12.24 -12.31 -5.11
N GLN A 563 -11.78 -13.52 -4.78
CA GLN A 563 -12.52 -14.49 -3.97
C GLN A 563 -11.96 -14.54 -2.55
N CYS A 564 -12.83 -14.81 -1.58
CA CYS A 564 -12.44 -15.13 -0.20
C CYS A 564 -12.30 -16.66 -0.05
N PRO A 565 -11.09 -17.23 0.03
CA PRO A 565 -10.93 -18.68 0.12
C PRO A 565 -11.47 -19.32 1.42
N VAL A 566 -11.67 -18.50 2.48
CA VAL A 566 -12.20 -18.98 3.76
C VAL A 566 -13.71 -19.15 3.70
N SER A 567 -14.43 -18.17 3.16
CA SER A 567 -15.90 -18.15 3.13
C SER A 567 -16.49 -18.54 1.78
N GLU A 568 -15.63 -18.76 0.77
CA GLU A 568 -15.99 -19.06 -0.62
C GLU A 568 -16.84 -17.95 -1.28
N ALA A 569 -16.77 -16.71 -0.73
CA ALA A 569 -17.44 -15.56 -1.33
C ALA A 569 -16.65 -15.06 -2.58
N PRO A 570 -17.35 -14.63 -3.67
CA PRO A 570 -18.79 -14.58 -3.82
C PRO A 570 -19.41 -15.96 -4.05
N SER A 571 -20.65 -16.15 -3.63
CA SER A 571 -21.43 -17.38 -3.81
C SER A 571 -22.71 -17.12 -4.60
N GLU A 572 -23.35 -18.17 -5.07
CA GLU A 572 -24.62 -18.08 -5.76
C GLU A 572 -25.73 -17.53 -4.84
N ALA A 573 -26.57 -16.68 -5.37
CA ALA A 573 -27.77 -16.23 -4.68
C ALA A 573 -28.91 -17.24 -4.85
N GLY A 574 -29.64 -17.52 -3.78
CA GLY A 574 -30.80 -18.39 -3.84
C GLY A 574 -31.97 -17.79 -4.64
N GLU A 575 -32.73 -18.62 -5.37
CA GLU A 575 -33.87 -18.19 -6.20
C GLU A 575 -34.83 -17.29 -5.43
N LYS A 576 -35.20 -17.68 -4.20
CA LYS A 576 -36.10 -16.89 -3.34
C LYS A 576 -35.54 -15.51 -3.03
N GLN A 577 -34.23 -15.38 -2.83
CA GLN A 577 -33.58 -14.08 -2.60
C GLN A 577 -33.67 -13.21 -3.85
N LEU A 578 -33.43 -13.78 -5.03
CA LEU A 578 -33.55 -13.06 -6.31
C LEU A 578 -34.99 -12.61 -6.57
N GLU A 579 -35.99 -13.47 -6.29
CA GLU A 579 -37.40 -13.12 -6.39
C GLU A 579 -37.77 -11.95 -5.46
N GLU A 580 -37.36 -12.01 -4.19
CA GLU A 580 -37.59 -10.92 -3.20
C GLU A 580 -36.96 -9.59 -3.63
N LEU A 581 -35.84 -9.64 -4.37
CA LEU A 581 -35.15 -8.48 -4.92
C LEU A 581 -35.68 -8.05 -6.30
N SER A 582 -36.62 -8.80 -6.90
CA SER A 582 -37.11 -8.60 -8.26
C SER A 582 -35.98 -8.63 -9.31
N ILE A 583 -34.98 -9.50 -9.11
CA ILE A 583 -33.83 -9.67 -10.00
C ILE A 583 -33.92 -11.03 -10.70
N ARG A 584 -33.56 -11.07 -11.98
CA ARG A 584 -33.39 -12.30 -12.73
C ARG A 584 -32.01 -12.34 -13.36
N LEU A 585 -31.32 -13.46 -13.19
CA LEU A 585 -30.07 -13.73 -13.90
C LEU A 585 -30.38 -14.09 -15.37
N ARG A 586 -29.52 -13.68 -16.29
CA ARG A 586 -29.62 -13.96 -17.72
C ARG A 586 -28.83 -15.21 -18.09
#